data_3bbe9b7893f98aea258dc64be9d3bf16
#
_entry.id   3bbe9b7893f98aea258dc64be9d3bf16
#
_cell.length_a   1.000
_cell.length_b   1.000
_cell.length_c   1.000
_cell.angle_alpha   90.00
_cell.angle_beta   90.00
_cell.angle_gamma   90.00
#
_symmetry.space_group_name_H-M   'P 1'
#
loop_
_entity.id
_entity.type
_entity.pdbx_description
1 polymer ?
#
loop_
_entity_poly.entity_id
_entity_poly.type
_entity_poly.pdbx_seq_one_letter_code
_entity_poly.pdbx_strand_id
1 'polypeptide(L)'
;MRNQGKWFIHRNILSSKWYNKTMSKKPTSAYVHIPFCTQICYYCDFSKVFIQNQPVDAYLKALIQEFDSYGIRDLKTLYIGGGTPTAITAKQLEYLLNHLERNLNLDDLEEFTIEANPGDLTPEKIAVLQRSAVNRISLGVQTFNNKQLKQIGRSHNEEQIYSTIANLKAAGFHNISIDLIYALPGQTLDQVKENVAKALALDIPHLSLYSLILEHHTVFMNKMRRGKLNLPTEDLEAEMFEYIISEMEANGFEHYEISNFTKPGFESRHNLMYWDNVEYFGCGAGASGYLNGIRYQNRVPIQHYLKAVEAGNARLNEEVLRKEEMMEEELFLGLRKKTGVSIQRFQEKFGVSFEERYGNIVRELQNQGLLVKDDAFVRMTKKGLFLGDSVAERFILD
;
A
#
# COMPACT_ATOMS: atom_id res chain seq x y z
N MET A 1 5.20 14.78 -0.41
CA MET A 1 5.49 13.34 -0.69
C MET A 1 6.23 13.17 -2.02
N ARG A 2 7.48 13.56 -2.08
CA ARG A 2 8.34 13.37 -3.28
C ARG A 2 9.34 12.27 -2.98
N ASN A 3 9.31 11.17 -3.75
CA ASN A 3 10.30 10.08 -3.81
C ASN A 3 10.02 8.79 -3.00
N GLN A 4 9.04 8.00 -3.37
CA GLN A 4 9.09 6.56 -3.07
C GLN A 4 9.92 5.74 -4.08
N GLY A 5 10.49 6.38 -5.12
CA GLY A 5 11.11 5.68 -6.25
C GLY A 5 12.63 5.77 -6.41
N LYS A 6 13.41 6.31 -5.47
CA LYS A 6 14.84 6.59 -5.72
C LYS A 6 15.83 6.08 -4.69
N TRP A 7 15.56 5.01 -3.96
CA TRP A 7 16.53 4.45 -3.02
C TRP A 7 17.18 3.16 -3.52
N PHE A 8 17.62 3.11 -4.79
CA PHE A 8 18.53 2.08 -5.28
C PHE A 8 19.88 2.71 -5.61
N ILE A 9 20.77 2.79 -4.63
CA ILE A 9 22.18 3.12 -4.83
C ILE A 9 23.00 1.87 -4.53
N HIS A 10 23.72 1.42 -5.56
CA HIS A 10 24.66 0.29 -5.49
C HIS A 10 25.73 0.49 -4.43
N ARG A 11 25.86 -0.43 -3.48
CA ARG A 11 27.14 -0.74 -2.80
C ARG A 11 27.24 -2.19 -2.31
N ASN A 12 28.45 -2.68 -2.29
CA ASN A 12 28.90 -4.06 -2.24
C ASN A 12 28.64 -4.85 -0.94
N ILE A 13 28.59 -6.16 -1.11
CA ILE A 13 28.38 -7.28 -0.19
C ILE A 13 29.38 -7.30 0.97
N LEU A 14 28.93 -7.27 2.22
CA LEU A 14 29.57 -7.91 3.39
C LEU A 14 28.59 -8.04 4.58
N SER A 15 28.54 -9.25 5.14
CA SER A 15 28.07 -9.71 6.46
C SER A 15 26.63 -10.22 6.65
N SER A 16 26.45 -11.50 6.29
CA SER A 16 25.26 -12.30 6.59
C SER A 16 25.21 -12.94 8.01
N LYS A 17 26.26 -12.77 8.84
CA LYS A 17 26.37 -13.48 10.13
C LYS A 17 25.53 -12.91 11.27
N TRP A 18 25.23 -11.63 11.27
CA TRP A 18 24.42 -10.99 12.34
C TRP A 18 22.94 -11.30 12.19
N TYR A 19 22.46 -11.33 10.95
CA TYR A 19 21.04 -11.55 10.63
C TYR A 19 20.51 -12.91 11.13
N ASN A 20 21.30 -13.98 10.97
CA ASN A 20 20.89 -15.33 11.35
C ASN A 20 20.68 -15.55 12.86
N LYS A 21 21.05 -14.59 13.71
CA LYS A 21 20.96 -14.74 15.18
C LYS A 21 19.73 -14.07 15.78
N THR A 22 19.13 -13.09 15.11
CA THR A 22 18.07 -12.22 15.67
C THR A 22 16.69 -12.38 14.99
N MET A 23 16.60 -12.96 13.80
CA MET A 23 15.36 -12.97 12.99
C MET A 23 14.97 -14.41 12.57
N SER A 24 14.50 -15.22 13.52
CA SER A 24 14.14 -16.63 13.25
C SER A 24 12.65 -16.90 13.03
N LYS A 25 11.80 -15.86 12.96
CA LYS A 25 10.37 -16.08 12.68
C LYS A 25 10.12 -16.02 11.18
N LYS A 26 9.45 -17.07 10.65
CA LYS A 26 8.97 -17.05 9.26
C LYS A 26 8.07 -15.84 9.04
N PRO A 27 8.16 -15.16 7.87
CA PRO A 27 7.23 -14.08 7.52
C PRO A 27 5.79 -14.57 7.56
N THR A 28 4.92 -13.75 8.12
CA THR A 28 3.49 -14.06 8.27
C THR A 28 2.61 -13.22 7.35
N SER A 29 3.20 -12.60 6.32
CA SER A 29 2.49 -11.72 5.40
C SER A 29 2.94 -11.97 3.97
N ALA A 30 1.99 -11.91 3.03
CA ALA A 30 2.28 -12.04 1.60
C ALA A 30 1.49 -11.01 0.77
N TYR A 31 2.18 -10.45 -0.22
CA TYR A 31 1.62 -9.62 -1.27
C TYR A 31 1.63 -10.37 -2.60
N VAL A 32 0.50 -10.39 -3.27
CA VAL A 32 0.31 -11.01 -4.58
C VAL A 32 -0.05 -9.95 -5.60
N HIS A 33 0.77 -9.81 -6.63
CA HIS A 33 0.61 -8.79 -7.65
C HIS A 33 -0.13 -9.31 -8.88
N ILE A 34 -1.21 -8.64 -9.26
CA ILE A 34 -1.94 -8.89 -10.51
C ILE A 34 -1.78 -7.66 -11.42
N PRO A 35 -0.94 -7.71 -12.46
CA PRO A 35 -0.55 -6.53 -13.23
C PRO A 35 -1.57 -6.08 -14.28
N PHE A 36 -2.74 -6.69 -14.32
CA PHE A 36 -3.72 -6.45 -15.39
C PHE A 36 -4.67 -5.32 -15.03
N CYS A 37 -4.95 -4.45 -16.02
CA CYS A 37 -5.96 -3.39 -15.93
C CYS A 37 -6.84 -3.39 -17.19
N THR A 38 -8.13 -3.14 -17.01
CA THR A 38 -9.06 -2.87 -18.11
C THR A 38 -8.88 -1.45 -18.67
N GLN A 39 -8.41 -0.53 -17.80
CA GLN A 39 -8.12 0.88 -18.10
C GLN A 39 -6.86 1.33 -17.35
N ILE A 40 -5.97 2.07 -18.01
CA ILE A 40 -4.77 2.64 -17.38
C ILE A 40 -5.05 4.10 -16.97
N CYS A 41 -4.98 4.37 -15.67
CA CYS A 41 -5.18 5.70 -15.10
C CYS A 41 -3.99 6.62 -15.39
N TYR A 42 -4.24 7.93 -15.56
CA TYR A 42 -3.22 8.89 -16.01
C TYR A 42 -2.17 9.25 -14.97
N TYR A 43 -2.44 8.98 -13.70
CA TYR A 43 -1.54 9.23 -12.56
C TYR A 43 -0.74 8.01 -12.11
N CYS A 44 -1.15 6.81 -12.54
CA CYS A 44 -0.67 5.55 -11.98
C CYS A 44 0.71 5.18 -12.54
N ASP A 45 1.65 4.82 -11.66
CA ASP A 45 3.00 4.34 -11.95
C ASP A 45 3.23 2.86 -11.59
N PHE A 46 2.24 2.20 -10.97
CA PHE A 46 2.35 0.78 -10.62
C PHE A 46 2.69 -0.09 -11.83
N SER A 47 3.33 -1.23 -11.55
CA SER A 47 3.59 -2.25 -12.56
C SER A 47 2.28 -2.79 -13.11
N LYS A 48 1.87 -2.35 -14.31
CA LYS A 48 0.58 -2.67 -14.92
C LYS A 48 0.65 -2.74 -16.42
N VAL A 49 -0.27 -3.52 -16.99
CA VAL A 49 -0.47 -3.63 -18.44
C VAL A 49 -1.96 -3.69 -18.74
N PHE A 50 -2.36 -3.30 -19.96
CA PHE A 50 -3.70 -3.61 -20.43
C PHE A 50 -3.90 -5.12 -20.49
N ILE A 51 -5.04 -5.60 -19.96
CA ILE A 51 -5.35 -7.04 -19.93
C ILE A 51 -5.54 -7.64 -21.33
N GLN A 52 -5.96 -6.82 -22.28
CA GLN A 52 -6.24 -7.29 -23.65
C GLN A 52 -4.98 -7.91 -24.28
N ASN A 53 -5.14 -9.11 -24.83
CA ASN A 53 -4.08 -9.90 -25.47
C ASN A 53 -2.93 -10.34 -24.52
N GLN A 54 -3.13 -10.29 -23.22
CA GLN A 54 -2.15 -10.82 -22.27
C GLN A 54 -2.37 -12.30 -21.99
N PRO A 55 -1.30 -13.05 -21.70
CA PRO A 55 -1.39 -14.48 -21.37
C PRO A 55 -1.82 -14.69 -19.91
N VAL A 56 -3.04 -14.25 -19.56
CA VAL A 56 -3.54 -14.23 -18.16
C VAL A 56 -3.46 -15.61 -17.52
N ASP A 57 -3.93 -16.67 -18.21
CA ASP A 57 -3.93 -18.02 -17.64
C ASP A 57 -2.51 -18.56 -17.40
N ALA A 58 -1.57 -18.26 -18.30
CA ALA A 58 -0.17 -18.63 -18.12
C ALA A 58 0.45 -17.85 -16.95
N TYR A 59 0.08 -16.57 -16.82
CA TYR A 59 0.51 -15.73 -15.72
C TYR A 59 0.04 -16.28 -14.36
N LEU A 60 -1.24 -16.60 -14.23
CA LEU A 60 -1.81 -17.13 -12.99
C LEU A 60 -1.16 -18.46 -12.59
N LYS A 61 -0.87 -19.34 -13.57
CA LYS A 61 -0.15 -20.60 -13.31
C LYS A 61 1.26 -20.35 -12.79
N ALA A 62 2.01 -19.42 -13.40
CA ALA A 62 3.36 -19.06 -12.95
C ALA A 62 3.33 -18.40 -11.57
N LEU A 63 2.37 -17.51 -11.31
CA LEU A 63 2.19 -16.87 -10.00
C LEU A 63 1.94 -17.90 -8.88
N ILE A 64 1.09 -18.89 -9.14
CA ILE A 64 0.83 -19.98 -8.20
C ILE A 64 2.08 -20.83 -7.99
N GLN A 65 2.81 -21.15 -9.06
CA GLN A 65 4.08 -21.88 -8.97
C GLN A 65 5.10 -21.13 -8.11
N GLU A 66 5.22 -19.80 -8.27
CA GLU A 66 6.09 -18.98 -7.42
C GLU A 66 5.61 -18.99 -5.97
N PHE A 67 4.32 -18.75 -5.71
CA PHE A 67 3.74 -18.77 -4.37
C PHE A 67 3.99 -20.11 -3.66
N ASP A 68 3.73 -21.23 -4.33
CA ASP A 68 3.96 -22.58 -3.82
C ASP A 68 5.44 -22.85 -3.53
N SER A 69 6.37 -22.27 -4.31
CA SER A 69 7.82 -22.45 -4.13
C SER A 69 8.35 -21.91 -2.81
N TYR A 70 7.66 -20.91 -2.22
CA TYR A 70 8.00 -20.37 -0.90
C TYR A 70 7.56 -21.28 0.26
N GLY A 71 6.68 -22.26 0.02
CA GLY A 71 6.13 -23.14 1.06
C GLY A 71 5.34 -22.37 2.13
N ILE A 72 4.64 -21.33 1.71
CA ILE A 72 3.84 -20.46 2.59
C ILE A 72 2.66 -21.27 3.14
N ARG A 73 2.44 -21.21 4.48
CA ARG A 73 1.31 -21.88 5.15
C ARG A 73 0.65 -20.99 6.19
N ASP A 74 1.45 -20.35 7.04
CA ASP A 74 0.97 -19.63 8.23
C ASP A 74 1.06 -18.13 7.98
N LEU A 75 0.01 -17.57 7.35
CA LEU A 75 -0.10 -16.13 7.13
C LEU A 75 -1.09 -15.51 8.11
N LYS A 76 -0.75 -14.34 8.61
CA LYS A 76 -1.69 -13.43 9.27
C LYS A 76 -2.35 -12.50 8.27
N THR A 77 -1.63 -12.08 7.22
CA THR A 77 -2.18 -11.21 6.19
C THR A 77 -1.81 -11.68 4.80
N LEU A 78 -2.79 -11.67 3.90
CA LEU A 78 -2.62 -11.87 2.47
C LEU A 78 -3.28 -10.69 1.72
N TYR A 79 -2.54 -10.08 0.81
CA TYR A 79 -3.02 -8.93 0.05
C TYR A 79 -2.84 -9.18 -1.46
N ILE A 80 -3.92 -9.11 -2.21
CA ILE A 80 -3.89 -9.18 -3.67
C ILE A 80 -4.13 -7.78 -4.23
N GLY A 81 -3.12 -7.22 -4.87
CA GLY A 81 -3.15 -5.86 -5.42
C GLY A 81 -2.44 -5.73 -6.76
N GLY A 82 -2.13 -4.49 -7.14
CA GLY A 82 -1.27 -4.16 -8.27
C GLY A 82 -1.92 -3.31 -9.36
N GLY A 83 -2.23 -3.89 -10.51
CA GLY A 83 -3.02 -3.22 -11.55
C GLY A 83 -4.48 -3.15 -11.10
N THR A 84 -5.21 -4.23 -11.32
CA THR A 84 -6.58 -4.43 -10.83
C THR A 84 -6.85 -5.93 -10.74
N PRO A 85 -6.80 -6.54 -9.57
CA PRO A 85 -7.03 -7.98 -9.42
C PRO A 85 -8.38 -8.42 -9.98
N THR A 86 -9.41 -7.58 -9.88
CA THR A 86 -10.74 -7.85 -10.41
C THR A 86 -10.89 -7.60 -11.91
N ALA A 87 -9.83 -7.22 -12.63
CA ALA A 87 -9.87 -7.13 -14.09
C ALA A 87 -9.95 -8.50 -14.78
N ILE A 88 -9.48 -9.58 -14.12
CA ILE A 88 -9.57 -10.95 -14.62
C ILE A 88 -11.01 -11.47 -14.57
N THR A 89 -11.30 -12.54 -15.29
CA THR A 89 -12.64 -13.15 -15.31
C THR A 89 -12.99 -13.81 -13.96
N ALA A 90 -14.29 -14.00 -13.68
CA ALA A 90 -14.72 -14.69 -12.44
C ALA A 90 -14.10 -16.09 -12.31
N LYS A 91 -14.00 -16.84 -13.42
CA LYS A 91 -13.35 -18.17 -13.44
C LYS A 91 -11.86 -18.11 -13.11
N GLN A 92 -11.14 -17.10 -13.62
CA GLN A 92 -9.72 -16.90 -13.33
C GLN A 92 -9.52 -16.45 -11.87
N LEU A 93 -10.40 -15.61 -11.37
CA LEU A 93 -10.39 -15.18 -9.97
C LEU A 93 -10.62 -16.37 -9.02
N GLU A 94 -11.63 -17.20 -9.30
CA GLU A 94 -11.91 -18.42 -8.53
C GLU A 94 -10.73 -19.40 -8.58
N TYR A 95 -10.12 -19.58 -9.76
CA TYR A 95 -8.92 -20.39 -9.91
C TYR A 95 -7.76 -19.88 -9.03
N LEU A 96 -7.51 -18.57 -9.05
CA LEU A 96 -6.44 -17.96 -8.24
C LEU A 96 -6.70 -18.16 -6.74
N LEU A 97 -7.89 -17.76 -6.26
CA LEU A 97 -8.24 -17.82 -4.83
C LEU A 97 -8.17 -19.24 -4.29
N ASN A 98 -8.79 -20.21 -4.98
CA ASN A 98 -8.77 -21.62 -4.59
C ASN A 98 -7.33 -22.18 -4.46
N HIS A 99 -6.40 -21.73 -5.32
CA HIS A 99 -5.02 -22.20 -5.25
C HIS A 99 -4.22 -21.52 -4.14
N LEU A 100 -4.42 -20.21 -3.90
CA LEU A 100 -3.76 -19.51 -2.80
C LEU A 100 -4.22 -20.06 -1.44
N GLU A 101 -5.52 -20.33 -1.29
CA GLU A 101 -6.11 -20.82 -0.03
C GLU A 101 -5.78 -22.27 0.29
N ARG A 102 -5.59 -23.10 -0.74
CA ARG A 102 -5.42 -24.56 -0.60
C ARG A 102 -4.35 -24.99 0.40
N ASN A 103 -3.25 -24.25 0.47
CA ASN A 103 -2.09 -24.57 1.28
C ASN A 103 -1.97 -23.71 2.54
N LEU A 104 -2.87 -22.75 2.74
CA LEU A 104 -2.85 -21.84 3.88
C LEU A 104 -3.62 -22.42 5.08
N ASN A 105 -3.12 -22.17 6.27
CA ASN A 105 -3.86 -22.31 7.50
C ASN A 105 -4.79 -21.08 7.64
N LEU A 106 -6.04 -21.26 7.20
CA LEU A 106 -7.01 -20.15 7.15
C LEU A 106 -7.47 -19.70 8.54
N ASP A 107 -7.34 -20.53 9.57
CA ASP A 107 -7.68 -20.17 10.95
C ASP A 107 -6.73 -19.10 11.53
N ASP A 108 -5.50 -19.04 11.03
CA ASP A 108 -4.52 -18.03 11.45
C ASP A 108 -4.58 -16.74 10.60
N LEU A 109 -5.34 -16.75 9.50
CA LEU A 109 -5.42 -15.64 8.55
C LEU A 109 -6.37 -14.54 9.06
N GLU A 110 -5.79 -13.46 9.57
CA GLU A 110 -6.54 -12.35 10.18
C GLU A 110 -7.10 -11.38 9.13
N GLU A 111 -6.37 -11.14 8.03
CA GLU A 111 -6.78 -10.27 6.93
C GLU A 111 -6.43 -10.88 5.57
N PHE A 112 -7.43 -11.01 4.72
CA PHE A 112 -7.25 -11.31 3.30
C PHE A 112 -7.89 -10.21 2.47
N THR A 113 -7.06 -9.28 2.00
CA THR A 113 -7.49 -8.13 1.21
C THR A 113 -7.38 -8.41 -0.28
N ILE A 114 -8.36 -7.91 -1.05
CA ILE A 114 -8.27 -7.79 -2.50
C ILE A 114 -8.62 -6.37 -2.95
N GLU A 115 -7.83 -5.82 -3.89
CA GLU A 115 -8.13 -4.57 -4.57
C GLU A 115 -9.15 -4.77 -5.70
N ALA A 116 -10.03 -3.78 -5.85
CA ALA A 116 -11.04 -3.78 -6.89
C ALA A 116 -11.33 -2.36 -7.40
N ASN A 117 -11.95 -2.26 -8.57
CA ASN A 117 -12.52 -1.00 -9.04
C ASN A 117 -14.04 -1.09 -9.08
N PRO A 118 -14.77 0.03 -8.81
CA PRO A 118 -16.19 0.12 -9.13
C PRO A 118 -16.43 -0.21 -10.61
N GLY A 119 -17.43 -1.02 -10.90
CA GLY A 119 -17.73 -1.48 -12.27
C GLY A 119 -16.99 -2.74 -12.72
N ASP A 120 -15.85 -3.10 -12.12
CA ASP A 120 -15.17 -4.38 -12.42
C ASP A 120 -15.70 -5.55 -11.58
N LEU A 121 -16.38 -5.27 -10.47
CA LEU A 121 -17.01 -6.26 -9.59
C LEU A 121 -18.40 -6.65 -10.09
N THR A 122 -18.46 -7.62 -11.02
CA THR A 122 -19.74 -8.20 -11.47
C THR A 122 -20.35 -9.09 -10.38
N PRO A 123 -21.67 -9.39 -10.42
CA PRO A 123 -22.29 -10.30 -9.47
C PRO A 123 -21.59 -11.66 -9.36
N GLU A 124 -21.09 -12.19 -10.47
CA GLU A 124 -20.37 -13.47 -10.51
C GLU A 124 -19.05 -13.37 -9.75
N LYS A 125 -18.31 -12.27 -9.87
CA LYS A 125 -17.05 -12.03 -9.13
C LYS A 125 -17.31 -11.85 -7.64
N ILE A 126 -18.36 -11.10 -7.27
CA ILE A 126 -18.78 -10.95 -5.88
C ILE A 126 -19.13 -12.31 -5.28
N ALA A 127 -19.84 -13.16 -6.02
CA ALA A 127 -20.15 -14.53 -5.57
C ALA A 127 -18.90 -15.41 -5.42
N VAL A 128 -17.86 -15.23 -6.24
CA VAL A 128 -16.55 -15.88 -6.05
C VAL A 128 -15.89 -15.41 -4.77
N LEU A 129 -15.81 -14.10 -4.54
CA LEU A 129 -15.22 -13.53 -3.32
C LEU A 129 -15.97 -13.99 -2.06
N GLN A 130 -17.30 -14.06 -2.11
CA GLN A 130 -18.13 -14.51 -0.99
C GLN A 130 -17.85 -15.97 -0.57
N ARG A 131 -17.42 -16.83 -1.51
CA ARG A 131 -17.06 -18.23 -1.25
C ARG A 131 -15.60 -18.44 -0.86
N SER A 132 -14.79 -17.39 -0.91
CA SER A 132 -13.37 -17.41 -0.58
C SER A 132 -13.12 -16.93 0.86
N ALA A 133 -11.87 -17.01 1.29
CA ALA A 133 -11.41 -16.49 2.58
C ALA A 133 -11.18 -14.95 2.56
N VAL A 134 -11.42 -14.27 1.43
CA VAL A 134 -11.31 -12.81 1.34
C VAL A 134 -12.30 -12.16 2.32
N ASN A 135 -11.77 -11.36 3.24
CA ASN A 135 -12.55 -10.69 4.29
C ASN A 135 -12.43 -9.16 4.26
N ARG A 136 -11.59 -8.60 3.37
CA ARG A 136 -11.45 -7.15 3.18
C ARG A 136 -11.40 -6.79 1.70
N ILE A 137 -12.15 -5.75 1.29
CA ILE A 137 -12.15 -5.22 -0.08
C ILE A 137 -11.61 -3.78 -0.05
N SER A 138 -10.58 -3.48 -0.87
CA SER A 138 -10.11 -2.11 -1.11
C SER A 138 -10.61 -1.64 -2.48
N LEU A 139 -11.46 -0.62 -2.50
CA LEU A 139 -12.16 -0.17 -3.69
C LEU A 139 -11.60 1.17 -4.20
N GLY A 140 -10.96 1.18 -5.35
CA GLY A 140 -10.38 2.37 -5.96
C GLY A 140 -11.44 3.33 -6.51
N VAL A 141 -12.05 4.14 -5.66
CA VAL A 141 -13.08 5.14 -6.01
C VAL A 141 -12.46 6.40 -6.59
N GLN A 142 -11.43 6.92 -5.98
CA GLN A 142 -10.63 8.10 -6.29
C GLN A 142 -11.37 9.44 -6.11
N THR A 143 -12.57 9.60 -6.61
CA THR A 143 -13.46 10.77 -6.45
C THR A 143 -14.88 10.38 -6.83
N PHE A 144 -15.87 11.08 -6.27
CA PHE A 144 -17.28 10.94 -6.68
C PHE A 144 -17.63 11.84 -7.86
N ASN A 145 -16.73 12.74 -8.26
CA ASN A 145 -17.00 13.69 -9.34
C ASN A 145 -16.73 13.05 -10.72
N ASN A 146 -17.78 12.80 -11.50
CA ASN A 146 -17.70 12.16 -12.82
C ASN A 146 -16.77 12.88 -13.82
N LYS A 147 -16.64 14.21 -13.71
CA LYS A 147 -15.72 14.99 -14.55
C LYS A 147 -14.27 14.72 -14.16
N GLN A 148 -13.99 14.70 -12.86
CA GLN A 148 -12.66 14.37 -12.35
C GLN A 148 -12.30 12.91 -12.64
N LEU A 149 -13.23 11.95 -12.49
CA LEU A 149 -13.00 10.54 -12.88
C LEU A 149 -12.52 10.43 -14.33
N LYS A 150 -13.20 11.07 -15.27
CA LYS A 150 -12.76 11.12 -16.68
C LYS A 150 -11.40 11.79 -16.84
N GLN A 151 -11.14 12.88 -16.11
CA GLN A 151 -9.89 13.63 -16.17
C GLN A 151 -8.68 12.81 -15.70
N ILE A 152 -8.86 11.91 -14.75
CA ILE A 152 -7.81 11.03 -14.23
C ILE A 152 -7.75 9.68 -14.96
N GLY A 153 -8.61 9.46 -15.95
CA GLY A 153 -8.61 8.23 -16.76
C GLY A 153 -9.30 7.04 -16.12
N ARG A 154 -10.33 7.27 -15.26
CA ARG A 154 -11.16 6.20 -14.69
C ARG A 154 -12.33 5.88 -15.62
N SER A 155 -12.72 4.61 -15.67
CA SER A 155 -13.81 4.11 -16.52
C SER A 155 -15.17 4.07 -15.81
N HIS A 156 -15.18 4.05 -14.48
CA HIS A 156 -16.42 4.03 -13.69
C HIS A 156 -16.98 5.44 -13.45
N ASN A 157 -18.20 5.50 -12.99
CA ASN A 157 -18.93 6.69 -12.61
C ASN A 157 -19.45 6.62 -11.15
N GLU A 158 -20.01 7.71 -10.65
CA GLU A 158 -20.52 7.81 -9.29
C GLU A 158 -21.60 6.77 -8.98
N GLU A 159 -22.52 6.50 -9.91
CA GLU A 159 -23.60 5.51 -9.73
C GLU A 159 -23.04 4.09 -9.51
N GLN A 160 -21.99 3.74 -10.25
CA GLN A 160 -21.31 2.46 -10.11
C GLN A 160 -20.59 2.33 -8.76
N ILE A 161 -20.12 3.42 -8.16
CA ILE A 161 -19.56 3.41 -6.81
C ILE A 161 -20.63 2.96 -5.81
N TYR A 162 -21.78 3.63 -5.80
CA TYR A 162 -22.86 3.30 -4.87
C TYR A 162 -23.41 1.88 -5.08
N SER A 163 -23.64 1.49 -6.33
CA SER A 163 -24.16 0.16 -6.64
C SER A 163 -23.18 -0.95 -6.24
N THR A 164 -21.88 -0.75 -6.47
CA THR A 164 -20.84 -1.72 -6.09
C THR A 164 -20.78 -1.90 -4.58
N ILE A 165 -20.78 -0.81 -3.80
CA ILE A 165 -20.75 -0.87 -2.34
C ILE A 165 -22.03 -1.52 -1.79
N ALA A 166 -23.20 -1.18 -2.34
CA ALA A 166 -24.46 -1.81 -1.95
C ALA A 166 -24.44 -3.33 -2.21
N ASN A 167 -23.93 -3.77 -3.37
CA ASN A 167 -23.80 -5.19 -3.72
C ASN A 167 -22.84 -5.92 -2.81
N LEU A 168 -21.68 -5.30 -2.46
CA LEU A 168 -20.73 -5.88 -1.51
C LEU A 168 -21.33 -6.04 -0.12
N LYS A 169 -22.04 -5.01 0.39
CA LYS A 169 -22.75 -5.10 1.67
C LYS A 169 -23.82 -6.18 1.66
N ALA A 170 -24.62 -6.27 0.59
CA ALA A 170 -25.63 -7.31 0.43
C ALA A 170 -25.02 -8.72 0.37
N ALA A 171 -23.79 -8.86 -0.12
CA ALA A 171 -23.03 -10.11 -0.10
C ALA A 171 -22.34 -10.40 1.24
N GLY A 172 -22.51 -9.55 2.26
CA GLY A 172 -21.97 -9.75 3.61
C GLY A 172 -20.57 -9.18 3.85
N PHE A 173 -20.01 -8.41 2.91
CA PHE A 173 -18.74 -7.73 3.14
C PHE A 173 -18.95 -6.48 3.98
N HIS A 174 -18.37 -6.46 5.19
CA HIS A 174 -18.43 -5.34 6.13
C HIS A 174 -17.10 -4.57 6.21
N ASN A 175 -15.98 -5.24 5.96
CA ASN A 175 -14.66 -4.62 5.94
C ASN A 175 -14.35 -4.10 4.52
N ILE A 176 -14.94 -2.95 4.20
CA ILE A 176 -14.76 -2.27 2.91
C ILE A 176 -13.94 -1.01 3.15
N SER A 177 -12.87 -0.84 2.36
CA SER A 177 -12.11 0.39 2.23
C SER A 177 -12.43 1.06 0.90
N ILE A 178 -12.49 2.39 0.87
CA ILE A 178 -12.42 3.12 -0.39
C ILE A 178 -11.18 4.01 -0.43
N ASP A 179 -10.58 4.10 -1.60
CA ASP A 179 -9.43 4.96 -1.84
C ASP A 179 -9.91 6.23 -2.54
N LEU A 180 -9.56 7.39 -2.00
CA LEU A 180 -9.84 8.71 -2.56
C LEU A 180 -8.53 9.45 -2.80
N ILE A 181 -8.50 10.28 -3.85
CA ILE A 181 -7.37 11.15 -4.16
C ILE A 181 -7.82 12.60 -4.02
N TYR A 182 -7.11 13.37 -3.20
CA TYR A 182 -7.26 14.82 -3.15
C TYR A 182 -6.10 15.52 -3.88
N ALA A 183 -6.15 16.83 -3.99
CA ALA A 183 -5.23 17.64 -4.78
C ALA A 183 -5.20 17.26 -6.28
N LEU A 184 -6.31 16.74 -6.82
CA LEU A 184 -6.46 16.46 -8.25
C LEU A 184 -6.34 17.75 -9.07
N PRO A 185 -5.95 17.67 -10.37
CA PRO A 185 -5.81 18.85 -11.22
C PRO A 185 -7.09 19.71 -11.26
N GLY A 186 -6.96 20.97 -10.83
CA GLY A 186 -8.07 21.93 -10.74
C GLY A 186 -9.10 21.63 -9.66
N GLN A 187 -8.82 20.73 -8.73
CA GLN A 187 -9.74 20.43 -7.61
C GLN A 187 -9.75 21.57 -6.60
N THR A 188 -10.93 21.91 -6.11
CA THR A 188 -11.15 22.90 -5.06
C THR A 188 -11.37 22.25 -3.71
N LEU A 189 -11.20 23.01 -2.62
CA LEU A 189 -11.51 22.52 -1.26
C LEU A 189 -12.97 22.08 -1.13
N ASP A 190 -13.93 22.81 -1.74
CA ASP A 190 -15.36 22.43 -1.68
C ASP A 190 -15.61 21.06 -2.34
N GLN A 191 -14.90 20.74 -3.40
CA GLN A 191 -15.00 19.41 -4.03
C GLN A 191 -14.41 18.31 -3.15
N VAL A 192 -13.35 18.60 -2.37
CA VAL A 192 -12.85 17.67 -1.35
C VAL A 192 -13.86 17.47 -0.25
N LYS A 193 -14.48 18.56 0.24
CA LYS A 193 -15.57 18.50 1.24
C LYS A 193 -16.74 17.64 0.76
N GLU A 194 -17.17 17.82 -0.49
CA GLU A 194 -18.23 17.00 -1.09
C GLU A 194 -17.82 15.52 -1.17
N ASN A 195 -16.60 15.21 -1.58
CA ASN A 195 -16.10 13.83 -1.64
C ASN A 195 -16.08 13.17 -0.25
N VAL A 196 -15.60 13.88 0.77
CA VAL A 196 -15.55 13.37 2.15
C VAL A 196 -16.96 13.15 2.68
N ALA A 197 -17.89 14.09 2.48
CA ALA A 197 -19.27 13.94 2.91
C ALA A 197 -19.97 12.73 2.25
N LYS A 198 -19.76 12.52 0.95
CA LYS A 198 -20.28 11.35 0.22
C LYS A 198 -19.65 10.04 0.73
N ALA A 199 -18.36 10.05 1.02
CA ALA A 199 -17.68 8.88 1.57
C ALA A 199 -18.20 8.50 2.97
N LEU A 200 -18.39 9.47 3.84
CA LEU A 200 -18.97 9.28 5.18
C LEU A 200 -20.41 8.74 5.11
N ALA A 201 -21.21 9.21 4.14
CA ALA A 201 -22.58 8.74 3.93
C ALA A 201 -22.66 7.27 3.47
N LEU A 202 -21.57 6.67 2.99
CA LEU A 202 -21.53 5.25 2.62
C LEU A 202 -21.56 4.30 3.82
N ASP A 203 -21.32 4.80 5.03
CA ASP A 203 -21.26 3.98 6.26
C ASP A 203 -20.36 2.75 6.09
N ILE A 204 -19.10 3.01 5.73
CA ILE A 204 -18.02 2.00 5.61
C ILE A 204 -16.94 2.29 6.65
N PRO A 205 -16.20 1.28 7.12
CA PRO A 205 -15.32 1.44 8.27
C PRO A 205 -13.95 2.04 7.95
N HIS A 206 -13.53 2.11 6.67
CA HIS A 206 -12.15 2.49 6.34
C HIS A 206 -12.09 3.38 5.08
N LEU A 207 -11.27 4.43 5.14
CA LEU A 207 -11.01 5.34 4.03
C LEU A 207 -9.49 5.57 3.88
N SER A 208 -9.01 5.45 2.66
CA SER A 208 -7.67 5.87 2.26
C SER A 208 -7.77 7.19 1.49
N LEU A 209 -7.12 8.25 1.98
CA LEU A 209 -7.15 9.57 1.36
C LEU A 209 -5.71 9.99 1.01
N TYR A 210 -5.37 9.87 -0.26
CA TYR A 210 -4.03 10.15 -0.77
C TYR A 210 -3.98 11.52 -1.44
N SER A 211 -2.91 12.28 -1.22
CA SER A 211 -2.58 13.39 -2.11
C SER A 211 -2.12 12.87 -3.47
N LEU A 212 -2.51 13.55 -4.54
CA LEU A 212 -2.01 13.23 -5.87
C LEU A 212 -0.49 13.41 -5.96
N ILE A 213 0.22 12.32 -6.19
CA ILE A 213 1.65 12.35 -6.46
C ILE A 213 1.89 12.24 -7.97
N LEU A 214 2.77 13.09 -8.50
CA LEU A 214 3.19 13.04 -9.90
C LEU A 214 4.40 12.11 -10.05
N GLU A 215 4.14 10.90 -10.50
CA GLU A 215 5.19 9.90 -10.71
C GLU A 215 5.75 9.93 -12.15
N HIS A 216 7.03 9.59 -12.27
CA HIS A 216 7.70 9.45 -13.56
C HIS A 216 6.98 8.43 -14.45
N HIS A 217 7.08 8.62 -15.77
CA HIS A 217 6.46 7.74 -16.77
C HIS A 217 4.92 7.74 -16.79
N THR A 218 4.26 8.66 -16.08
CA THR A 218 2.80 8.82 -16.12
C THR A 218 2.35 9.84 -17.16
N VAL A 219 1.08 9.75 -17.56
CA VAL A 219 0.46 10.74 -18.44
C VAL A 219 0.45 12.13 -17.77
N PHE A 220 0.20 12.18 -16.45
CA PHE A 220 0.17 13.43 -15.70
C PHE A 220 1.54 14.10 -15.62
N MET A 221 2.62 13.35 -15.40
CA MET A 221 3.97 13.91 -15.44
C MET A 221 4.31 14.51 -16.83
N ASN A 222 3.89 13.83 -17.90
CA ASN A 222 4.08 14.34 -19.26
C ASN A 222 3.26 15.61 -19.53
N LYS A 223 2.03 15.71 -19.00
CA LYS A 223 1.21 16.94 -19.06
C LYS A 223 1.85 18.06 -18.26
N MET A 224 2.36 17.77 -17.05
CA MET A 224 3.04 18.73 -16.18
C MET A 224 4.27 19.36 -16.88
N ARG A 225 5.14 18.50 -17.45
CA ARG A 225 6.33 18.96 -18.20
C ARG A 225 6.00 19.86 -19.39
N ARG A 226 4.79 19.74 -19.95
CA ARG A 226 4.29 20.56 -21.06
C ARG A 226 3.50 21.79 -20.60
N GLY A 227 3.44 22.07 -19.28
CA GLY A 227 2.64 23.17 -18.73
C GLY A 227 1.12 23.01 -18.92
N LYS A 228 0.64 21.76 -19.10
CA LYS A 228 -0.77 21.43 -19.38
C LYS A 228 -1.50 20.79 -18.20
N LEU A 229 -0.92 20.84 -17.02
CA LEU A 229 -1.52 20.31 -15.79
C LEU A 229 -1.55 21.43 -14.74
N ASN A 230 -2.74 21.81 -14.31
CA ASN A 230 -2.95 22.80 -13.26
C ASN A 230 -3.22 22.08 -11.94
N LEU A 231 -2.24 22.04 -11.05
CA LEU A 231 -2.37 21.46 -9.71
C LEU A 231 -2.77 22.54 -8.71
N PRO A 232 -3.43 22.17 -7.59
CA PRO A 232 -3.57 23.02 -6.42
C PRO A 232 -2.19 23.50 -5.92
N THR A 233 -2.15 24.65 -5.26
CA THR A 233 -0.94 25.13 -4.57
C THR A 233 -0.65 24.25 -3.36
N GLU A 234 0.60 24.25 -2.88
CA GLU A 234 0.99 23.52 -1.65
C GLU A 234 0.16 23.95 -0.43
N ASP A 235 -0.13 25.25 -0.32
CA ASP A 235 -0.99 25.78 0.75
C ASP A 235 -2.42 25.23 0.67
N LEU A 236 -3.01 25.17 -0.54
CA LEU A 236 -4.34 24.61 -0.73
C LEU A 236 -4.35 23.09 -0.49
N GLU A 237 -3.31 22.38 -0.87
CA GLU A 237 -3.16 20.96 -0.58
C GLU A 237 -3.08 20.71 0.93
N ALA A 238 -2.32 21.53 1.67
CA ALA A 238 -2.25 21.47 3.11
C ALA A 238 -3.61 21.76 3.77
N GLU A 239 -4.35 22.76 3.28
CA GLU A 239 -5.71 23.07 3.74
C GLU A 239 -6.69 21.90 3.50
N MET A 240 -6.60 21.26 2.34
CA MET A 240 -7.38 20.04 2.04
C MET A 240 -7.07 18.92 3.02
N PHE A 241 -5.78 18.68 3.31
CA PHE A 241 -5.38 17.63 4.25
C PHE A 241 -5.82 17.95 5.68
N GLU A 242 -5.70 19.19 6.12
CA GLU A 242 -6.15 19.62 7.43
C GLU A 242 -7.68 19.44 7.59
N TYR A 243 -8.46 19.81 6.58
CA TYR A 243 -9.90 19.58 6.55
C TYR A 243 -10.23 18.09 6.65
N ILE A 244 -9.55 17.23 5.83
CA ILE A 244 -9.77 15.79 5.85
C ILE A 244 -9.55 15.22 7.24
N ILE A 245 -8.42 15.52 7.89
CA ILE A 245 -8.11 15.02 9.23
C ILE A 245 -9.21 15.45 10.20
N SER A 246 -9.55 16.73 10.20
CA SER A 246 -10.54 17.31 11.13
C SER A 246 -11.92 16.68 10.97
N GLU A 247 -12.36 16.52 9.71
CA GLU A 247 -13.69 15.97 9.40
C GLU A 247 -13.78 14.48 9.71
N MET A 248 -12.72 13.72 9.40
CA MET A 248 -12.67 12.30 9.70
C MET A 248 -12.69 12.03 11.20
N GLU A 249 -11.88 12.77 11.98
CA GLU A 249 -11.86 12.67 13.44
C GLU A 249 -13.20 13.06 14.06
N ALA A 250 -13.85 14.14 13.56
CA ALA A 250 -15.18 14.58 14.02
C ALA A 250 -16.27 13.52 13.78
N ASN A 251 -16.10 12.66 12.76
CA ASN A 251 -17.02 11.57 12.46
C ASN A 251 -16.59 10.22 13.08
N GLY A 252 -15.64 10.24 14.04
CA GLY A 252 -15.23 9.09 14.82
C GLY A 252 -14.35 8.09 14.07
N PHE A 253 -13.62 8.56 13.05
CA PHE A 253 -12.55 7.81 12.44
C PHE A 253 -11.21 8.12 13.13
N GLU A 254 -10.39 7.13 13.31
CA GLU A 254 -9.01 7.29 13.76
C GLU A 254 -8.08 7.45 12.57
N HIS A 255 -7.28 8.52 12.57
CA HIS A 255 -6.17 8.70 11.66
C HIS A 255 -5.01 7.83 12.15
N TYR A 256 -4.91 6.56 11.74
CA TYR A 256 -3.97 5.61 12.33
C TYR A 256 -2.60 5.56 11.64
N GLU A 257 -2.52 6.00 10.38
CA GLU A 257 -1.28 6.21 9.64
C GLU A 257 -1.48 7.31 8.59
N ILE A 258 -0.45 7.70 7.87
CA ILE A 258 -0.36 8.96 7.12
C ILE A 258 -1.52 9.25 6.16
N SER A 259 -2.09 8.24 5.51
CA SER A 259 -3.15 8.40 4.50
C SER A 259 -4.45 7.68 4.84
N ASN A 260 -4.47 6.90 5.92
CA ASN A 260 -5.59 6.02 6.22
C ASN A 260 -6.32 6.37 7.51
N PHE A 261 -7.65 6.32 7.41
CA PHE A 261 -8.61 6.62 8.47
C PHE A 261 -9.55 5.44 8.65
N THR A 262 -9.84 5.08 9.89
CA THR A 262 -10.61 3.88 10.19
C THR A 262 -11.53 4.05 11.39
N LYS A 263 -12.64 3.32 11.41
CA LYS A 263 -13.32 3.01 12.66
C LYS A 263 -12.47 2.02 13.47
N PRO A 264 -12.46 2.09 14.80
CA PRO A 264 -11.67 1.19 15.63
C PRO A 264 -11.86 -0.29 15.27
N GLY A 265 -10.74 -1.02 15.07
CA GLY A 265 -10.74 -2.44 14.74
C GLY A 265 -10.79 -2.78 13.25
N PHE A 266 -10.78 -1.78 12.36
CA PHE A 266 -10.78 -1.97 10.90
C PHE A 266 -9.51 -1.42 10.23
N GLU A 267 -8.42 -1.21 10.99
CA GLU A 267 -7.12 -0.86 10.45
C GLU A 267 -6.67 -1.91 9.44
N SER A 268 -6.06 -1.49 8.31
CA SER A 268 -5.43 -2.45 7.41
C SER A 268 -4.21 -3.08 8.08
N ARG A 269 -4.35 -4.32 8.52
CA ARG A 269 -3.28 -5.07 9.18
C ARG A 269 -2.11 -5.29 8.25
N HIS A 270 -2.39 -5.49 6.96
CA HIS A 270 -1.34 -5.64 5.95
C HIS A 270 -0.53 -4.36 5.77
N ASN A 271 -1.17 -3.18 5.74
CA ASN A 271 -0.44 -1.91 5.67
C ASN A 271 0.38 -1.65 6.94
N LEU A 272 -0.20 -1.93 8.12
CA LEU A 272 0.53 -1.81 9.39
C LEU A 272 1.79 -2.67 9.42
N MET A 273 1.73 -3.86 8.82
CA MET A 273 2.89 -4.75 8.71
C MET A 273 4.04 -4.09 7.92
N TYR A 274 3.75 -3.35 6.84
CA TYR A 274 4.77 -2.57 6.12
C TYR A 274 5.35 -1.46 6.99
N TRP A 275 4.50 -0.72 7.70
CA TRP A 275 4.95 0.35 8.60
C TRP A 275 5.69 -0.17 9.83
N ASP A 276 5.48 -1.42 10.19
CA ASP A 276 6.25 -2.13 11.21
C ASP A 276 7.57 -2.71 10.68
N ASN A 277 7.90 -2.49 9.42
CA ASN A 277 9.10 -2.99 8.78
C ASN A 277 9.37 -4.47 9.08
N VAL A 278 8.33 -5.30 8.95
CA VAL A 278 8.45 -6.75 9.07
C VAL A 278 8.63 -7.40 7.70
N GLU A 279 9.17 -8.61 7.70
CA GLU A 279 9.39 -9.37 6.49
C GLU A 279 8.09 -9.86 5.87
N TYR A 280 8.04 -9.92 4.54
CA TYR A 280 6.90 -10.38 3.77
C TYR A 280 7.29 -10.98 2.42
N PHE A 281 6.48 -11.91 1.94
CA PHE A 281 6.61 -12.47 0.61
C PHE A 281 5.97 -11.54 -0.43
N GLY A 282 6.70 -11.26 -1.52
CA GLY A 282 6.18 -10.56 -2.68
C GLY A 282 6.15 -11.51 -3.87
N CYS A 283 4.97 -11.82 -4.42
CA CYS A 283 4.76 -12.75 -5.52
C CYS A 283 4.13 -12.04 -6.72
N GLY A 284 4.53 -12.41 -7.91
CA GLY A 284 4.01 -11.87 -9.17
C GLY A 284 4.97 -10.89 -9.84
N ALA A 285 4.69 -10.58 -11.12
CA ALA A 285 5.53 -9.71 -11.95
C ALA A 285 5.59 -8.30 -11.39
N GLY A 286 6.78 -7.81 -11.07
CA GLY A 286 7.01 -6.49 -10.49
C GLY A 286 6.71 -6.38 -8.99
N ALA A 287 6.29 -7.46 -8.32
CA ALA A 287 6.13 -7.47 -6.87
C ALA A 287 7.48 -7.25 -6.18
N SER A 288 7.46 -6.47 -5.11
CA SER A 288 8.57 -6.34 -4.18
C SER A 288 8.33 -7.20 -2.94
N GLY A 289 9.39 -7.67 -2.30
CA GLY A 289 9.34 -8.42 -1.06
C GLY A 289 10.53 -8.09 -0.16
N TYR A 290 10.43 -8.53 1.09
CA TYR A 290 11.47 -8.37 2.10
C TYR A 290 11.62 -9.68 2.87
N LEU A 291 12.72 -10.41 2.67
CA LEU A 291 12.97 -11.72 3.26
C LEU A 291 14.44 -11.84 3.67
N ASN A 292 14.67 -12.31 4.89
CA ASN A 292 16.01 -12.56 5.42
C ASN A 292 16.95 -11.34 5.29
N GLY A 293 16.43 -10.13 5.56
CA GLY A 293 17.18 -8.89 5.43
C GLY A 293 17.49 -8.47 3.99
N ILE A 294 16.84 -9.11 3.01
CA ILE A 294 17.01 -8.83 1.58
C ILE A 294 15.73 -8.20 1.05
N ARG A 295 15.83 -6.98 0.53
CA ARG A 295 14.82 -6.37 -0.33
C ARG A 295 14.97 -6.94 -1.73
N TYR A 296 13.87 -7.36 -2.34
CA TYR A 296 13.90 -7.86 -3.71
C TYR A 296 12.71 -7.34 -4.52
N GLN A 297 12.88 -7.34 -5.83
CA GLN A 297 11.82 -7.08 -6.78
C GLN A 297 11.82 -8.16 -7.87
N ASN A 298 10.65 -8.64 -8.21
CA ASN A 298 10.46 -9.56 -9.31
C ASN A 298 10.56 -8.86 -10.68
N ARG A 299 10.82 -9.63 -11.73
CA ARG A 299 10.86 -9.14 -13.11
C ARG A 299 9.52 -8.52 -13.48
N VAL A 300 9.56 -7.30 -14.05
CA VAL A 300 8.37 -6.51 -14.37
C VAL A 300 7.67 -6.97 -15.65
N PRO A 301 8.37 -7.19 -16.82
CA PRO A 301 7.67 -7.62 -18.02
C PRO A 301 7.16 -9.05 -17.88
N ILE A 302 5.85 -9.26 -18.19
CA ILE A 302 5.17 -10.55 -18.00
C ILE A 302 5.95 -11.71 -18.64
N GLN A 303 6.40 -11.56 -19.90
CA GLN A 303 7.14 -12.63 -20.59
C GLN A 303 8.48 -12.96 -19.89
N HIS A 304 9.15 -11.97 -19.31
CA HIS A 304 10.38 -12.19 -18.55
C HIS A 304 10.09 -12.88 -17.22
N TYR A 305 9.00 -12.50 -16.56
CA TYR A 305 8.55 -13.13 -15.34
C TYR A 305 8.19 -14.61 -15.56
N LEU A 306 7.41 -14.94 -16.60
CA LEU A 306 7.05 -16.32 -16.94
C LEU A 306 8.29 -17.21 -17.10
N LYS A 307 9.27 -16.76 -17.91
CA LYS A 307 10.53 -17.48 -18.14
C LYS A 307 11.36 -17.62 -16.85
N ALA A 308 11.34 -16.60 -16.00
CA ALA A 308 12.10 -16.59 -14.76
C ALA A 308 11.51 -17.56 -13.72
N VAL A 309 10.19 -17.63 -13.61
CA VAL A 309 9.50 -18.61 -12.76
C VAL A 309 9.75 -20.03 -13.24
N GLU A 310 9.69 -20.28 -14.54
CA GLU A 310 10.06 -21.58 -15.14
C GLU A 310 11.50 -21.98 -14.82
N ALA A 311 12.42 -20.99 -14.79
CA ALA A 311 13.81 -21.19 -14.40
C ALA A 311 14.04 -21.28 -12.87
N GLY A 312 12.98 -21.15 -12.06
CA GLY A 312 13.04 -21.26 -10.59
C GLY A 312 13.45 -20.00 -9.84
N ASN A 313 13.57 -18.82 -10.50
CA ASN A 313 13.89 -17.56 -9.84
C ASN A 313 13.21 -16.36 -10.51
N ALA A 314 12.13 -15.87 -9.93
CA ALA A 314 11.38 -14.71 -10.43
C ALA A 314 12.09 -13.37 -10.18
N ARG A 315 13.04 -13.31 -9.24
CA ARG A 315 13.66 -12.07 -8.77
C ARG A 315 14.56 -11.45 -9.83
N LEU A 316 14.50 -10.13 -9.94
CA LEU A 316 15.35 -9.33 -10.84
C LEU A 316 16.46 -8.65 -10.05
N ASN A 317 16.09 -7.98 -8.96
CA ASN A 317 17.00 -7.22 -8.11
C ASN A 317 16.91 -7.77 -6.69
N GLU A 318 18.05 -7.89 -6.04
CA GLU A 318 18.17 -8.25 -4.63
C GLU A 318 19.17 -7.30 -3.98
N GLU A 319 18.79 -6.72 -2.85
CA GLU A 319 19.60 -5.81 -2.06
C GLU A 319 19.66 -6.32 -0.63
N VAL A 320 20.87 -6.67 -0.19
CA VAL A 320 21.13 -7.06 1.19
C VAL A 320 21.29 -5.79 2.01
N LEU A 321 20.35 -5.53 2.93
CA LEU A 321 20.41 -4.36 3.77
C LEU A 321 21.47 -4.49 4.84
N ARG A 322 22.26 -3.43 5.03
CA ARG A 322 23.14 -3.27 6.19
C ARG A 322 22.29 -2.98 7.42
N LYS A 323 22.86 -3.22 8.59
CA LYS A 323 22.17 -2.95 9.87
C LYS A 323 21.73 -1.49 10.01
N GLU A 324 22.57 -0.58 9.55
CA GLU A 324 22.30 0.87 9.55
C GLU A 324 21.08 1.20 8.67
N GLU A 325 21.03 0.66 7.46
CA GLU A 325 19.91 0.84 6.52
C GLU A 325 18.60 0.25 7.08
N MET A 326 18.68 -0.91 7.75
CA MET A 326 17.49 -1.48 8.43
C MET A 326 17.00 -0.57 9.58
N MET A 327 17.90 0.07 10.34
CA MET A 327 17.53 1.00 11.41
C MET A 327 16.90 2.27 10.84
N GLU A 328 17.43 2.82 9.75
CA GLU A 328 16.89 3.98 9.05
C GLU A 328 15.51 3.69 8.47
N GLU A 329 15.33 2.52 7.82
CA GLU A 329 14.01 2.08 7.35
C GLU A 329 13.00 1.90 8.49
N GLU A 330 13.42 1.41 9.67
CA GLU A 330 12.54 1.27 10.83
C GLU A 330 11.98 2.62 11.27
N LEU A 331 12.81 3.68 11.25
CA LEU A 331 12.37 5.04 11.55
C LEU A 331 11.51 5.62 10.44
N PHE A 332 11.95 5.51 9.19
CA PHE A 332 11.25 6.02 8.02
C PHE A 332 9.84 5.45 7.88
N LEU A 333 9.70 4.14 8.06
CA LEU A 333 8.40 3.45 7.96
C LEU A 333 7.57 3.63 9.24
N GLY A 334 8.19 3.46 10.40
CA GLY A 334 7.48 3.49 11.68
C GLY A 334 6.91 4.86 12.05
N LEU A 335 7.57 5.95 11.65
CA LEU A 335 7.05 7.31 11.87
C LEU A 335 5.80 7.63 11.02
N ARG A 336 5.47 6.82 10.03
CA ARG A 336 4.22 6.95 9.26
C ARG A 336 2.98 6.59 10.09
N LYS A 337 3.14 5.79 11.14
CA LYS A 337 2.04 5.44 12.06
C LYS A 337 1.82 6.55 13.09
N LYS A 338 0.56 6.77 13.47
CA LYS A 338 0.20 7.65 14.61
C LYS A 338 0.85 7.18 15.94
N THR A 339 0.99 5.86 16.10
CA THR A 339 1.68 5.28 17.26
C THR A 339 3.18 5.48 17.22
N GLY A 340 3.76 5.72 16.04
CA GLY A 340 5.20 5.94 15.86
C GLY A 340 6.05 4.67 15.99
N VAL A 341 7.32 4.87 16.37
CA VAL A 341 8.35 3.84 16.52
C VAL A 341 8.49 3.45 17.98
N SER A 342 8.39 2.15 18.28
CA SER A 342 8.62 1.64 19.63
C SER A 342 10.13 1.60 19.94
N ILE A 343 10.53 2.27 21.00
CA ILE A 343 11.92 2.33 21.48
C ILE A 343 12.39 0.95 21.93
N GLN A 344 11.54 0.23 22.67
CA GLN A 344 11.85 -1.12 23.14
C GLN A 344 12.05 -2.07 21.95
N ARG A 345 11.10 -2.11 21.00
CA ARG A 345 11.20 -2.97 19.82
C ARG A 345 12.44 -2.65 18.99
N PHE A 346 12.80 -1.38 18.83
CA PHE A 346 14.01 -0.96 18.15
C PHE A 346 15.27 -1.55 18.84
N GLN A 347 15.37 -1.43 20.16
CA GLN A 347 16.48 -1.98 20.93
C GLN A 347 16.55 -3.51 20.85
N GLU A 348 15.41 -4.20 20.93
CA GLU A 348 15.32 -5.67 20.80
C GLU A 348 15.73 -6.13 19.42
N LYS A 349 15.25 -5.44 18.36
CA LYS A 349 15.52 -5.78 16.97
C LYS A 349 16.97 -5.56 16.57
N PHE A 350 17.57 -4.48 17.02
CA PHE A 350 18.90 -4.06 16.57
C PHE A 350 20.03 -4.24 17.61
N GLY A 351 19.69 -4.46 18.87
CA GLY A 351 20.70 -4.54 19.95
C GLY A 351 21.49 -3.24 20.14
N VAL A 352 20.87 -2.09 19.82
CA VAL A 352 21.48 -0.75 19.89
C VAL A 352 20.55 0.15 20.71
N SER A 353 21.13 0.97 21.59
CA SER A 353 20.36 1.98 22.32
C SER A 353 19.78 3.01 21.34
N PHE A 354 18.46 3.17 21.36
CA PHE A 354 17.78 4.19 20.56
C PHE A 354 18.26 5.60 20.92
N GLU A 355 18.43 5.86 22.22
CA GLU A 355 18.86 7.17 22.73
C GLU A 355 20.29 7.51 22.30
N GLU A 356 21.20 6.53 22.36
CA GLU A 356 22.59 6.75 21.92
C GLU A 356 22.68 7.04 20.41
N ARG A 357 21.83 6.37 19.62
CA ARG A 357 21.88 6.50 18.15
C ARG A 357 21.15 7.73 17.63
N TYR A 358 19.94 7.99 18.12
CA TYR A 358 19.02 8.98 17.57
C TYR A 358 18.56 10.06 18.55
N GLY A 359 18.96 9.99 19.83
CA GLY A 359 18.48 10.91 20.87
C GLY A 359 18.72 12.39 20.57
N ASN A 360 19.84 12.74 19.94
CA ASN A 360 20.14 14.13 19.55
C ASN A 360 19.17 14.63 18.48
N ILE A 361 18.94 13.83 17.43
CA ILE A 361 18.03 14.16 16.33
C ILE A 361 16.59 14.31 16.86
N VAL A 362 16.17 13.39 17.72
CA VAL A 362 14.83 13.45 18.33
C VAL A 362 14.67 14.73 19.15
N ARG A 363 15.65 15.11 20.00
CA ARG A 363 15.60 16.37 20.77
C ARG A 363 15.51 17.62 19.88
N GLU A 364 16.28 17.65 18.79
CA GLU A 364 16.20 18.75 17.83
C GLU A 364 14.80 18.87 17.21
N LEU A 365 14.23 17.73 16.75
CA LEU A 365 12.90 17.71 16.14
C LEU A 365 11.77 17.96 17.16
N GLN A 366 11.96 17.58 18.43
CA GLN A 366 11.05 17.95 19.53
C GLN A 366 11.06 19.47 19.77
N ASN A 367 12.26 20.11 19.80
CA ASN A 367 12.38 21.56 19.95
C ASN A 367 11.72 22.32 18.79
N GLN A 368 11.66 21.74 17.60
CA GLN A 368 10.93 22.28 16.44
C GLN A 368 9.42 21.99 16.48
N GLY A 369 8.97 21.20 17.45
CA GLY A 369 7.57 20.79 17.59
C GLY A 369 7.12 19.77 16.53
N LEU A 370 8.05 19.02 15.94
CA LEU A 370 7.79 18.05 14.86
C LEU A 370 7.61 16.62 15.40
N LEU A 371 8.28 16.29 16.51
CA LEU A 371 8.16 15.00 17.18
C LEU A 371 7.73 15.15 18.63
N VAL A 372 7.13 14.11 19.15
CA VAL A 372 6.97 13.84 20.58
C VAL A 372 7.59 12.50 20.91
N LYS A 373 8.20 12.40 22.08
CA LYS A 373 8.79 11.16 22.61
C LYS A 373 8.33 10.97 24.03
N ASP A 374 7.88 9.79 24.35
CA ASP A 374 7.71 9.29 25.72
C ASP A 374 8.68 8.13 25.98
N ASP A 375 8.52 7.41 27.09
CA ASP A 375 9.40 6.29 27.44
C ASP A 375 9.28 5.09 26.49
N ALA A 376 8.15 4.98 25.78
CA ALA A 376 7.83 3.83 24.95
C ALA A 376 7.94 4.10 23.44
N PHE A 377 7.61 5.33 23.00
CA PHE A 377 7.45 5.64 21.57
C PHE A 377 8.01 7.00 21.18
N VAL A 378 8.46 7.08 19.92
CA VAL A 378 8.72 8.33 19.19
C VAL A 378 7.72 8.44 18.06
N ARG A 379 7.01 9.57 17.96
CA ARG A 379 5.93 9.78 16.96
C ARG A 379 5.90 11.20 16.44
N MET A 380 5.35 11.39 15.26
CA MET A 380 5.15 12.72 14.69
C MET A 380 4.03 13.46 15.43
N THR A 381 4.19 14.77 15.57
CA THR A 381 3.09 15.68 15.93
C THR A 381 2.21 15.93 14.71
N LYS A 382 1.04 16.60 14.89
CA LYS A 382 0.24 17.07 13.75
C LYS A 382 1.10 17.92 12.78
N LYS A 383 1.94 18.82 13.31
CA LYS A 383 2.88 19.62 12.51
C LYS A 383 3.92 18.75 11.79
N GLY A 384 4.44 17.73 12.48
CA GLY A 384 5.39 16.79 11.89
C GLY A 384 4.83 15.99 10.74
N LEU A 385 3.54 15.62 10.77
CA LEU A 385 2.88 14.88 9.68
C LEU A 385 2.90 15.67 8.35
N PHE A 386 2.72 16.99 8.38
CA PHE A 386 2.82 17.83 7.18
C PHE A 386 4.23 17.91 6.58
N LEU A 387 5.24 17.61 7.38
CA LEU A 387 6.66 17.62 7.01
C LEU A 387 7.29 16.22 7.10
N GLY A 388 6.46 15.18 6.92
CA GLY A 388 6.82 13.79 7.21
C GLY A 388 8.10 13.32 6.53
N ASP A 389 8.27 13.59 5.24
CA ASP A 389 9.47 13.20 4.50
C ASP A 389 10.72 13.93 5.03
N SER A 390 10.63 15.25 5.29
CA SER A 390 11.73 16.03 5.84
C SER A 390 12.10 15.59 7.27
N VAL A 391 11.13 15.17 8.07
CA VAL A 391 11.39 14.59 9.40
C VAL A 391 12.08 13.24 9.26
N ALA A 392 11.62 12.38 8.37
CA ALA A 392 12.19 11.05 8.17
C ALA A 392 13.62 11.09 7.61
N GLU A 393 13.91 12.00 6.67
CA GLU A 393 15.25 12.23 6.12
C GLU A 393 16.31 12.56 7.17
N ARG A 394 15.93 13.16 8.32
CA ARG A 394 16.87 13.47 9.40
C ARG A 394 17.45 12.24 10.09
N PHE A 395 16.82 11.08 9.93
CA PHE A 395 17.26 9.81 10.53
C PHE A 395 18.21 9.01 9.65
N ILE A 396 18.44 9.46 8.41
CA ILE A 396 19.44 8.89 7.51
C ILE A 396 20.80 9.44 7.94
N LEU A 397 21.68 8.56 8.35
CA LEU A 397 23.01 8.90 8.84
C LEU A 397 24.04 8.43 7.82
N ASP A 398 24.95 9.32 7.41
CA ASP A 398 26.07 9.03 6.50
C ASP A 398 27.03 7.93 7.02
#